data_740d71f8b6f5778efefa84b915db5c55
#
_entry.id   740d71f8b6f5778efefa84b915db5c55
#
_cell.length_a   1.000
_cell.length_b   1.000
_cell.length_c   1.000
_cell.angle_alpha   90.00
_cell.angle_beta   90.00
_cell.angle_gamma   90.00
#
_symmetry.space_group_name_H-M   'P 1'
#
loop_
_entity.id
_entity.type
_entity.pdbx_description
1 polymer ?
#
loop_
_entity_poly.entity_id
_entity_poly.type
_entity_poly.pdbx_seq_one_letter_code
_entity_poly.pdbx_strand_id
1 'polypeptide(L)'
;DMKYENFIMDRPKGPGAVLLLLIKTPSVFRVGGVQYQVKENSFILMSADTPCYYTAQEDVYTDDWVYFENGYWDKEYVEKLGIPMDIPVYLGDIDELSHLVHILVYEHYSGAVNSEEIEKKYIDVLFLMLSRTLKSRSCMSSKQLSERHYRFTQIRTLIFTMPDHVGN
;
A
#
# COMPACT_ATOMS: atom_id res chain seq x y z
N ASP A 1 -6.71 2.31 -9.72
CA ASP A 1 -6.30 1.03 -10.33
C ASP A 1 -5.86 1.25 -11.77
N MET A 2 -4.57 1.17 -12.00
CA MET A 2 -3.99 1.21 -13.33
C MET A 2 -3.72 -0.20 -13.81
N LYS A 3 -4.19 -0.54 -15.00
CA LYS A 3 -3.98 -1.85 -15.64
C LYS A 3 -3.11 -1.68 -16.87
N TYR A 4 -2.05 -2.46 -16.96
CA TYR A 4 -1.09 -2.38 -18.07
C TYR A 4 -0.87 -3.77 -18.66
N GLU A 5 -1.09 -3.89 -19.97
CA GLU A 5 -0.73 -5.10 -20.73
C GLU A 5 0.73 -5.03 -21.15
N ASN A 6 1.45 -6.15 -21.06
CA ASN A 6 2.88 -6.25 -21.40
C ASN A 6 3.74 -5.22 -20.66
N PHE A 7 3.38 -4.94 -19.41
CA PHE A 7 4.00 -3.91 -18.60
C PHE A 7 5.41 -4.31 -18.17
N ILE A 8 6.36 -3.41 -18.41
CA ILE A 8 7.73 -3.49 -17.89
C ILE A 8 8.07 -2.12 -17.32
N MET A 9 8.51 -2.10 -16.07
CA MET A 9 9.08 -0.93 -15.43
C MET A 9 10.55 -1.18 -15.17
N ASP A 10 11.43 -0.37 -15.75
CA ASP A 10 12.87 -0.47 -15.57
C ASP A 10 13.42 0.90 -15.17
N ARG A 11 13.92 0.98 -13.93
CA ARG A 11 14.48 2.19 -13.36
C ARG A 11 15.86 1.91 -12.77
N PRO A 12 16.91 1.94 -13.60
CA PRO A 12 18.27 1.61 -13.17
C PRO A 12 18.84 2.52 -12.09
N LYS A 13 18.28 3.74 -11.97
CA LYS A 13 18.69 4.75 -10.98
C LYS A 13 17.65 4.93 -9.86
N GLY A 14 16.69 4.02 -9.77
CA GLY A 14 15.60 4.10 -8.81
C GLY A 14 14.43 4.99 -9.25
N PRO A 15 13.37 5.05 -8.44
CA PRO A 15 12.16 5.78 -8.77
C PRO A 15 12.30 7.32 -8.79
N GLY A 16 13.37 7.87 -8.22
CA GLY A 16 13.61 9.31 -8.15
C GLY A 16 12.97 10.00 -6.95
N ALA A 17 11.99 9.39 -6.34
CA ALA A 17 11.39 9.76 -5.06
C ALA A 17 11.00 8.47 -4.34
N VAL A 18 10.76 8.54 -3.03
CA VAL A 18 10.26 7.38 -2.28
C VAL A 18 8.90 6.98 -2.86
N LEU A 19 8.75 5.70 -3.19
CA LEU A 19 7.59 5.18 -3.89
C LEU A 19 6.96 4.03 -3.10
N LEU A 20 5.67 4.16 -2.80
CA LEU A 20 4.86 3.06 -2.29
C LEU A 20 4.08 2.43 -3.45
N LEU A 21 4.17 1.11 -3.57
CA LEU A 21 3.31 0.33 -4.45
C LEU A 21 2.44 -0.62 -3.63
N LEU A 22 1.15 -0.65 -3.93
CA LEU A 22 0.24 -1.70 -3.51
C LEU A 22 0.02 -2.60 -4.72
N ILE A 23 0.52 -3.82 -4.64
CA ILE A 23 0.63 -4.73 -5.79
C ILE A 23 -0.59 -5.64 -5.81
N LYS A 24 -1.35 -5.59 -6.90
CA LYS A 24 -2.65 -6.27 -7.04
C LYS A 24 -2.62 -7.50 -7.95
N THR A 25 -1.51 -7.74 -8.63
CA THR A 25 -1.34 -8.90 -9.51
C THR A 25 -0.04 -9.61 -9.20
N PRO A 26 0.06 -10.93 -9.42
CA PRO A 26 1.32 -11.64 -9.30
C PRO A 26 2.39 -11.01 -10.19
N SER A 27 3.55 -10.77 -9.65
CA SER A 27 4.60 -9.97 -10.31
C SER A 27 5.99 -10.49 -9.99
N VAL A 28 6.94 -10.09 -10.81
CA VAL A 28 8.37 -10.31 -10.56
C VAL A 28 9.03 -8.96 -10.33
N PHE A 29 9.70 -8.82 -9.21
CA PHE A 29 10.44 -7.60 -8.86
C PHE A 29 11.92 -7.91 -8.73
N ARG A 30 12.76 -7.03 -9.28
CA ARG A 30 14.18 -6.98 -8.97
C ARG A 30 14.46 -5.64 -8.32
N VAL A 31 14.86 -5.66 -7.07
CA VAL A 31 15.07 -4.46 -6.26
C VAL A 31 16.45 -4.53 -5.63
N GLY A 32 17.30 -3.55 -5.90
CA GLY A 32 18.67 -3.54 -5.39
C GLY A 32 19.46 -4.79 -5.79
N GLY A 33 19.20 -5.35 -6.97
CA GLY A 33 19.88 -6.56 -7.47
C GLY A 33 19.31 -7.89 -6.96
N VAL A 34 18.28 -7.86 -6.11
CA VAL A 34 17.63 -9.07 -5.58
C VAL A 34 16.30 -9.30 -6.29
N GLN A 35 16.06 -10.52 -6.76
CA GLN A 35 14.81 -10.89 -7.43
C GLN A 35 13.82 -11.50 -6.46
N TYR A 36 12.56 -11.08 -6.59
CA TYR A 36 11.45 -11.54 -5.77
C TYR A 36 10.28 -11.98 -6.65
N GLN A 37 9.66 -13.12 -6.28
CA GLN A 37 8.34 -13.50 -6.74
C GLN A 37 7.33 -12.86 -5.80
N VAL A 38 6.48 -11.97 -6.32
CA VAL A 38 5.57 -11.15 -5.51
C VAL A 38 4.14 -11.58 -5.77
N LYS A 39 3.44 -11.95 -4.69
CA LYS A 39 2.02 -12.31 -4.75
C LYS A 39 1.14 -11.06 -4.85
N GLU A 40 -0.05 -11.22 -5.40
CA GLU A 40 -1.09 -10.21 -5.25
C GLU A 40 -1.33 -9.89 -3.76
N ASN A 41 -1.78 -8.68 -3.46
CA ASN A 41 -1.98 -8.19 -2.09
C ASN A 41 -0.68 -8.04 -1.29
N SER A 42 0.36 -7.61 -1.98
CA SER A 42 1.65 -7.23 -1.40
C SER A 42 1.86 -5.73 -1.49
N PHE A 43 2.80 -5.23 -0.70
CA PHE A 43 3.30 -3.86 -0.87
C PHE A 43 4.82 -3.85 -0.96
N ILE A 44 5.34 -2.78 -1.51
CA ILE A 44 6.75 -2.42 -1.40
C ILE A 44 6.88 -0.91 -1.21
N LEU A 45 7.76 -0.51 -0.30
CA LEU A 45 8.15 0.87 -0.12
C LEU A 45 9.60 1.00 -0.59
N MET A 46 9.81 1.71 -1.69
CA MET A 46 11.11 1.81 -2.35
C MET A 46 11.78 3.15 -2.09
N SER A 47 13.09 3.09 -1.80
CA SER A 47 13.95 4.27 -1.71
C SER A 47 14.09 4.95 -3.07
N ALA A 48 14.33 6.25 -3.05
CA ALA A 48 14.38 7.09 -4.27
C ALA A 48 15.43 6.64 -5.28
N ASP A 49 16.54 6.12 -4.81
CA ASP A 49 17.73 5.79 -5.63
C ASP A 49 18.02 4.29 -5.73
N THR A 50 17.18 3.44 -5.19
CA THR A 50 17.35 1.99 -5.29
C THR A 50 16.95 1.50 -6.69
N PRO A 51 17.86 0.89 -7.46
CA PRO A 51 17.53 0.34 -8.76
C PRO A 51 16.39 -0.66 -8.67
N CYS A 52 15.40 -0.52 -9.54
CA CYS A 52 14.25 -1.42 -9.55
C CYS A 52 13.81 -1.76 -10.97
N TYR A 53 13.38 -3.01 -11.11
CA TYR A 53 12.76 -3.54 -12.32
C TYR A 53 11.58 -4.40 -11.89
N TYR A 54 10.42 -4.21 -12.51
CA TYR A 54 9.29 -5.09 -12.23
C TYR A 54 8.37 -5.24 -13.43
N THR A 55 7.73 -6.41 -13.47
CA THR A 55 6.81 -6.81 -14.53
C THR A 55 5.73 -7.74 -13.97
N ALA A 56 4.63 -7.86 -14.69
CA ALA A 56 3.61 -8.84 -14.37
C ALA A 56 4.15 -10.27 -14.60
N GLN A 57 3.71 -11.19 -13.77
CA GLN A 57 3.94 -12.62 -14.00
C GLN A 57 2.99 -13.17 -15.06
N GLU A 58 1.82 -12.58 -15.17
CA GLU A 58 0.78 -12.90 -16.15
C GLU A 58 0.63 -11.73 -17.14
N ASP A 59 -0.46 -11.72 -17.91
CA ASP A 59 -0.63 -10.76 -19.01
C ASP A 59 -0.82 -9.31 -18.55
N VAL A 60 -1.38 -9.11 -17.35
CA VAL A 60 -1.78 -7.79 -16.86
C VAL A 60 -1.10 -7.46 -15.54
N TYR A 61 -0.55 -6.26 -15.45
CA TYR A 61 -0.05 -5.67 -14.21
C TYR A 61 -1.05 -4.65 -13.67
N THR A 62 -1.32 -4.72 -12.38
CA THR A 62 -2.20 -3.76 -11.67
C THR A 62 -1.59 -3.38 -10.33
N ASP A 63 -1.53 -2.09 -10.06
CA ASP A 63 -1.10 -1.56 -8.77
C ASP A 63 -1.82 -0.26 -8.42
N ASP A 64 -1.65 0.18 -7.18
CA ASP A 64 -1.80 1.57 -6.77
C ASP A 64 -0.42 2.09 -6.40
N TRP A 65 -0.14 3.37 -6.64
CA TRP A 65 1.15 3.94 -6.36
C TRP A 65 1.05 5.35 -5.79
N VAL A 66 1.99 5.67 -4.91
CA VAL A 66 2.16 7.01 -4.33
C VAL A 66 3.63 7.35 -4.26
N TYR A 67 3.99 8.50 -4.82
CA TYR A 67 5.30 9.11 -4.60
C TYR A 67 5.25 10.07 -3.42
N PHE A 68 6.25 9.99 -2.55
CA PHE A 68 6.38 10.90 -1.41
C PHE A 68 7.46 11.94 -1.68
N GLU A 69 7.05 13.19 -1.79
CA GLU A 69 7.97 14.31 -1.95
C GLU A 69 8.58 14.74 -0.62
N ASN A 70 9.59 15.61 -0.69
CA ASN A 70 10.21 16.19 0.49
C ASN A 70 9.17 16.91 1.36
N GLY A 71 9.19 16.63 2.67
CA GLY A 71 8.21 17.15 3.62
C GLY A 71 7.05 16.21 3.92
N TYR A 72 6.84 15.20 3.07
CA TYR A 72 5.84 14.14 3.28
C TYR A 72 6.48 12.81 3.65
N TRP A 73 7.78 12.77 3.77
CA TRP A 73 8.58 11.58 4.03
C TRP A 73 9.50 11.80 5.21
N ASP A 74 9.44 10.91 6.19
CA ASP A 74 10.33 10.87 7.35
C ASP A 74 10.83 9.43 7.54
N LYS A 75 12.10 9.21 7.19
CA LYS A 75 12.75 7.90 7.26
C LYS A 75 12.77 7.34 8.68
N GLU A 76 13.10 8.17 9.67
CA GLU A 76 13.16 7.74 11.07
C GLU A 76 11.78 7.29 11.57
N TYR A 77 10.74 8.04 11.21
CA TYR A 77 9.37 7.70 11.58
C TYR A 77 8.96 6.35 10.98
N VAL A 78 9.24 6.12 9.72
CA VAL A 78 8.91 4.86 9.03
C VAL A 78 9.69 3.67 9.61
N GLU A 79 10.97 3.84 9.89
CA GLU A 79 11.78 2.82 10.56
C GLU A 79 11.25 2.50 11.95
N LYS A 80 10.87 3.52 12.71
CA LYS A 80 10.26 3.36 14.04
C LYS A 80 8.94 2.59 14.00
N LEU A 81 8.18 2.73 12.93
CA LEU A 81 6.95 1.98 12.72
C LEU A 81 7.20 0.52 12.29
N GLY A 82 8.44 0.14 12.02
CA GLY A 82 8.80 -1.22 11.61
C GLY A 82 8.44 -1.54 10.17
N ILE A 83 8.32 -0.53 9.32
CA ILE A 83 8.00 -0.71 7.90
C ILE A 83 9.31 -0.94 7.13
N PRO A 84 9.50 -2.11 6.50
CA PRO A 84 10.72 -2.38 5.73
C PRO A 84 10.74 -1.57 4.43
N MET A 85 11.94 -1.24 3.97
CA MET A 85 12.17 -0.60 2.68
C MET A 85 12.86 -1.53 1.71
N ASP A 86 12.55 -1.37 0.43
CA ASP A 86 13.17 -2.08 -0.69
C ASP A 86 12.98 -3.60 -0.66
N ILE A 87 11.99 -4.08 0.08
CA ILE A 87 11.63 -5.49 0.18
C ILE A 87 10.11 -5.63 0.02
N PRO A 88 9.63 -6.42 -0.96
CA PRO A 88 8.20 -6.70 -1.07
C PRO A 88 7.71 -7.53 0.12
N VAL A 89 6.53 -7.20 0.63
CA VAL A 89 5.90 -7.91 1.74
C VAL A 89 4.46 -8.25 1.39
N TYR A 90 4.09 -9.51 1.54
CA TYR A 90 2.72 -9.97 1.37
C TYR A 90 1.86 -9.58 2.57
N LEU A 91 0.74 -8.92 2.33
CA LEU A 91 -0.19 -8.48 3.38
C LEU A 91 -1.48 -9.32 3.47
N GLY A 92 -1.84 -10.00 2.40
CA GLY A 92 -3.07 -10.81 2.32
C GLY A 92 -4.30 -10.00 1.93
N ASP A 93 -4.54 -8.86 2.55
CA ASP A 93 -5.62 -7.93 2.23
C ASP A 93 -5.09 -6.50 2.22
N ILE A 94 -5.28 -5.80 1.11
CA ILE A 94 -4.83 -4.42 0.93
C ILE A 94 -5.98 -3.48 0.57
N ASP A 95 -7.23 -3.91 0.70
CA ASP A 95 -8.39 -3.13 0.25
C ASP A 95 -8.51 -1.80 0.98
N GLU A 96 -8.30 -1.78 2.30
CA GLU A 96 -8.36 -0.53 3.07
C GLU A 96 -7.21 0.41 2.72
N LEU A 97 -6.01 -0.14 2.55
CA LEU A 97 -4.85 0.65 2.13
C LEU A 97 -5.06 1.23 0.74
N SER A 98 -5.57 0.45 -0.20
CA SER A 98 -5.92 0.87 -1.55
C SER A 98 -6.95 2.00 -1.53
N HIS A 99 -8.00 1.85 -0.73
CA HIS A 99 -9.03 2.86 -0.58
C HIS A 99 -8.44 4.17 -0.04
N LEU A 100 -7.58 4.09 0.96
CA LEU A 100 -6.90 5.26 1.53
C LEU A 100 -5.98 5.94 0.52
N VAL A 101 -5.26 5.17 -0.31
CA VAL A 101 -4.44 5.73 -1.39
C VAL A 101 -5.30 6.50 -2.38
N HIS A 102 -6.47 5.97 -2.75
CA HIS A 102 -7.39 6.66 -3.66
C HIS A 102 -7.91 7.96 -3.05
N ILE A 103 -8.26 7.97 -1.77
CA ILE A 103 -8.68 9.18 -1.04
C ILE A 103 -7.53 10.21 -1.03
N LEU A 104 -6.33 9.77 -0.74
CA LEU A 104 -5.13 10.62 -0.70
C LEU A 104 -4.86 11.29 -2.05
N VAL A 105 -4.91 10.52 -3.12
CA VAL A 105 -4.71 11.02 -4.49
C VAL A 105 -5.81 12.00 -4.88
N TYR A 106 -7.06 11.70 -4.56
CA TYR A 106 -8.17 12.61 -4.80
C TYR A 106 -7.97 13.94 -4.07
N GLU A 107 -7.59 13.90 -2.81
CA GLU A 107 -7.33 15.10 -2.01
C GLU A 107 -6.18 15.93 -2.61
N HIS A 108 -5.11 15.27 -3.04
CA HIS A 108 -3.96 15.94 -3.66
C HIS A 108 -4.37 16.77 -4.89
N TYR A 109 -5.26 16.25 -5.72
CA TYR A 109 -5.69 16.94 -6.94
C TYR A 109 -6.92 17.82 -6.76
N SER A 110 -7.57 17.83 -5.59
CA SER A 110 -8.81 18.55 -5.37
C SER A 110 -8.65 20.08 -5.41
N GLY A 111 -7.49 20.59 -4.96
CA GLY A 111 -7.28 22.02 -4.77
C GLY A 111 -8.23 22.66 -3.75
N ALA A 112 -8.90 21.84 -2.93
CA ALA A 112 -9.85 22.30 -1.94
C ALA A 112 -9.16 22.94 -0.74
N VAL A 113 -9.96 23.65 0.08
CA VAL A 113 -9.46 24.26 1.32
C VAL A 113 -8.86 23.19 2.23
N ASN A 114 -7.68 23.47 2.79
CA ASN A 114 -6.94 22.57 3.68
C ASN A 114 -6.46 21.27 3.05
N SER A 115 -6.47 21.14 1.72
CA SER A 115 -6.11 19.89 1.04
C SER A 115 -4.71 19.40 1.40
N GLU A 116 -3.72 20.29 1.47
CA GLU A 116 -2.35 19.94 1.84
C GLU A 116 -2.24 19.37 3.25
N GLU A 117 -2.89 19.98 4.22
CA GLU A 117 -2.89 19.49 5.60
C GLU A 117 -3.66 18.16 5.74
N ILE A 118 -4.78 18.03 5.04
CA ILE A 118 -5.56 16.79 5.03
C ILE A 118 -4.73 15.67 4.40
N GLU A 119 -4.05 15.95 3.30
CA GLU A 119 -3.16 15.00 2.64
C GLU A 119 -2.08 14.49 3.59
N LYS A 120 -1.42 15.38 4.32
CA LYS A 120 -0.41 15.00 5.33
C LYS A 120 -0.97 14.07 6.40
N LYS A 121 -2.17 14.34 6.87
CA LYS A 121 -2.85 13.48 7.85
C LYS A 121 -3.18 12.10 7.29
N TYR A 122 -3.62 12.04 6.05
CA TYR A 122 -3.87 10.76 5.37
C TYR A 122 -2.58 9.95 5.18
N ILE A 123 -1.46 10.59 4.88
CA ILE A 123 -0.17 9.92 4.80
C ILE A 123 0.23 9.31 6.14
N ASP A 124 0.06 10.03 7.24
CA ASP A 124 0.31 9.49 8.58
C ASP A 124 -0.58 8.28 8.87
N VAL A 125 -1.86 8.36 8.54
CA VAL A 125 -2.80 7.24 8.71
C VAL A 125 -2.38 6.05 7.86
N LEU A 126 -1.96 6.28 6.63
CA LEU A 126 -1.49 5.21 5.73
C LEU A 126 -0.32 4.44 6.33
N PHE A 127 0.71 5.12 6.82
CA PHE A 127 1.86 4.48 7.46
C PHE A 127 1.47 3.75 8.75
N LEU A 128 0.60 4.33 9.56
CA LEU A 128 0.11 3.67 10.77
C LEU A 128 -0.68 2.39 10.43
N MET A 129 -1.49 2.42 9.39
CA MET A 129 -2.23 1.24 8.94
C MET A 129 -1.31 0.15 8.39
N LEU A 130 -0.29 0.51 7.62
CA LEU A 130 0.75 -0.43 7.18
C LEU A 130 1.44 -1.07 8.38
N SER A 131 1.86 -0.27 9.33
CA SER A 131 2.52 -0.75 10.55
C SER A 131 1.63 -1.70 11.33
N ARG A 132 0.37 -1.36 11.51
CA ARG A 132 -0.61 -2.19 12.21
C ARG A 132 -0.81 -3.54 11.51
N THR A 133 -0.95 -3.53 10.20
CA THR A 133 -1.12 -4.75 9.40
C THR A 133 0.09 -5.66 9.52
N LEU A 134 1.29 -5.11 9.43
CA LEU A 134 2.54 -5.86 9.57
C LEU A 134 2.68 -6.50 10.96
N LYS A 135 2.43 -5.74 12.02
CA LYS A 135 2.53 -6.22 13.40
C LYS A 135 1.47 -7.26 13.72
N SER A 136 0.26 -7.08 13.23
CA SER A 136 -0.83 -8.05 13.42
C SER A 136 -0.50 -9.39 12.79
N ARG A 137 0.11 -9.40 11.60
CA ARG A 137 0.51 -10.63 10.92
C ARG A 137 1.62 -11.38 11.65
N SER A 138 2.64 -10.68 12.12
CA SER A 138 3.79 -11.30 12.80
C SER A 138 3.42 -11.95 14.14
N CYS A 139 2.33 -11.52 14.76
CA CYS A 139 1.89 -11.99 16.09
C CYS A 139 0.80 -13.07 16.03
N MET A 140 0.33 -13.49 14.85
CA MET A 140 -0.83 -14.36 14.71
C MET A 140 -0.51 -15.66 13.96
N SER A 141 -1.10 -16.79 14.42
CA SER A 141 -1.15 -18.03 13.66
C SER A 141 -2.11 -17.87 12.47
N SER A 142 -1.99 -18.76 11.46
CA SER A 142 -2.88 -18.77 10.30
C SER A 142 -4.35 -18.85 10.69
N LYS A 143 -4.68 -19.63 11.72
CA LYS A 143 -6.05 -19.74 12.25
C LYS A 143 -6.54 -18.42 12.83
N GLN A 144 -5.73 -17.77 13.65
CA GLN A 144 -6.06 -16.49 14.24
C GLN A 144 -6.25 -15.41 13.17
N LEU A 145 -5.42 -15.38 12.14
CA LEU A 145 -5.58 -14.47 11.00
C LEU A 145 -6.90 -14.68 10.28
N SER A 146 -7.28 -15.94 10.02
CA SER A 146 -8.55 -16.27 9.36
C SER A 146 -9.76 -15.84 10.20
N GLU A 147 -9.76 -16.11 11.50
CA GLU A 147 -10.81 -15.69 12.42
C GLU A 147 -10.93 -14.17 12.49
N ARG A 148 -9.81 -13.47 12.57
CA ARG A 148 -9.78 -12.00 12.60
C ARG A 148 -10.32 -11.40 11.31
N HIS A 149 -9.95 -11.93 10.16
CA HIS A 149 -10.45 -11.50 8.86
C HIS A 149 -11.97 -11.67 8.76
N TYR A 150 -12.48 -12.80 9.20
CA TYR A 150 -13.92 -13.08 9.26
C TYR A 150 -14.67 -12.07 10.13
N ARG A 151 -14.19 -11.80 11.35
CA ARG A 151 -14.78 -10.78 12.24
C ARG A 151 -14.79 -9.40 11.62
N PHE A 152 -13.71 -9.03 10.98
CA PHE A 152 -13.59 -7.73 10.32
C PHE A 152 -14.61 -7.58 9.18
N THR A 153 -14.77 -8.63 8.38
CA THR A 153 -15.78 -8.67 7.32
C THR A 153 -17.21 -8.53 7.87
N GLN A 154 -17.50 -9.19 8.98
CA GLN A 154 -18.80 -9.05 9.66
C GLN A 154 -19.04 -7.64 10.15
N ILE A 155 -18.06 -6.99 10.74
CA ILE A 155 -18.17 -5.59 11.20
C ILE A 155 -18.47 -4.66 10.04
N ARG A 156 -17.80 -4.83 8.90
CA ARG A 156 -18.09 -4.06 7.69
C ARG A 156 -19.54 -4.23 7.25
N THR A 157 -20.03 -5.45 7.22
CA THR A 157 -21.42 -5.75 6.86
C THR A 157 -22.39 -5.04 7.80
N LEU A 158 -22.14 -5.07 9.10
CA LEU A 158 -22.94 -4.35 10.08
C LEU A 158 -22.92 -2.84 9.85
N ILE A 159 -21.77 -2.25 9.58
CA ILE A 159 -21.64 -0.82 9.29
C ILE A 159 -22.46 -0.43 8.06
N PHE A 160 -22.45 -1.22 7.00
CA PHE A 160 -23.21 -0.94 5.78
C PHE A 160 -24.73 -1.15 5.95
N THR A 161 -25.15 -2.04 6.83
CA THR A 161 -26.57 -2.28 7.09
C THR A 161 -27.15 -1.34 8.15
N MET A 162 -26.36 -0.92 9.12
CA MET A 162 -26.79 -0.02 10.21
C MET A 162 -27.18 1.40 9.80
N PRO A 163 -26.67 2.02 8.72
CA PRO A 163 -27.11 3.37 8.34
C PRO A 163 -28.61 3.53 8.22
N ASP A 164 -29.32 2.50 7.77
CA ASP A 164 -30.78 2.49 7.71
C ASP A 164 -31.43 2.54 9.09
N HIS A 165 -30.75 2.06 10.13
CA HIS A 165 -31.20 2.09 11.51
C HIS A 165 -30.68 3.30 12.28
N VAL A 166 -29.48 3.76 11.98
CA VAL A 166 -28.78 4.85 12.66
C VAL A 166 -29.10 6.19 12.01
N GLY A 167 -29.28 6.22 10.69
CA GLY A 167 -29.62 7.41 9.94
C GLY A 167 -31.09 7.83 10.08
N ASN A 168 -31.90 7.03 10.70
CA ASN A 168 -33.27 7.27 11.00
C ASN A 168 -33.42 7.77 12.45
#